data_4fb6658884eb53ac825b6417691427d4
#
_entry.id   4fb6658884eb53ac825b6417691427d4
#
_cell.length_a   1.000
_cell.length_b   1.000
_cell.length_c   1.000
_cell.angle_alpha   90.00
_cell.angle_beta   90.00
_cell.angle_gamma   90.00
#
_symmetry.space_group_name_H-M   'P 1'
#
loop_
_entity.id
_entity.type
_entity.pdbx_description
1 polymer ?
#
loop_
_entity_poly.entity_id
_entity_poly.type
_entity_poly.pdbx_seq_one_letter_code
_entity_poly.pdbx_strand_id
1 'polypeptide(L)'
;MKSKPAYLTLLLALLHGVAGITILVISSWFIAISAIAPVGFNYVIPAVVIRALALLRIASGYASMWVGHNDLLARIAGVRLRVFRQLENSKITDKAFTTEALAQHTEELASRWIAWIAPLSNITFIFTNLCVVAVWFDLPGTSFLITLFAIWLVAVVVQGLGALNIAKRVTKENKAFRQQSADFLNCSAIWHLNKAMNNMPKEEGRHVINSAPSAHSVWQQQTAQKDKAQRVNWWFQGAAFSTVVLVMSGVFSSPSEMSYMPTAIVVPMILLAAPDWAGAAFHSITKFAQHKQSVKALKKLKTTPIQVIENTELQHSLTLFDFAAKNRRLPLVSATFPSSGIVSISGPSGCGKSSLLQSIAGVLPSTGIKEVDGMHIPDGLITNWRYVEQEPIVLSGSVSSNLDPAGMGIPLDDMTNLLAQLGLEALLPLSMWVGKAGRALSGGERKRLALARAILSHANMLLVDEPFEGLDVTTQHKVCEVLNRYAANHLILVASHVTPSALNVSSTLLLEEARMDNLCAGQHAIRLP
;
A
#
# COMPACT_ATOMS: atom_id res chain seq x y z
N MET A 1 -12.64 -9.28 1.52
CA MET A 1 -11.81 -9.85 0.41
C MET A 1 -11.55 -11.34 0.71
N LYS A 2 -12.33 -12.24 0.12
CA LYS A 2 -12.14 -13.70 0.30
C LYS A 2 -11.24 -14.19 -0.85
N SER A 3 -9.93 -14.44 -0.58
CA SER A 3 -9.10 -15.20 -1.51
C SER A 3 -9.46 -16.69 -1.40
N LYS A 4 -9.38 -17.42 -2.51
CA LYS A 4 -9.58 -18.88 -2.47
C LYS A 4 -8.58 -19.49 -1.48
N PRO A 5 -9.00 -20.41 -0.61
CA PRO A 5 -8.12 -21.05 0.37
C PRO A 5 -7.07 -21.93 -0.33
N ALA A 6 -5.85 -21.98 0.24
CA ALA A 6 -4.74 -22.80 -0.26
C ALA A 6 -4.79 -24.20 0.34
N TYR A 7 -5.87 -24.92 0.11
CA TYR A 7 -6.05 -26.25 0.72
C TYR A 7 -4.96 -27.24 0.34
N LEU A 8 -4.49 -27.22 -0.92
CA LEU A 8 -3.44 -28.12 -1.36
C LEU A 8 -2.12 -27.87 -0.63
N THR A 9 -1.74 -26.59 -0.48
CA THR A 9 -0.53 -26.20 0.27
C THR A 9 -0.63 -26.66 1.74
N LEU A 10 -1.81 -26.47 2.36
CA LEU A 10 -2.05 -26.91 3.73
C LEU A 10 -1.97 -28.42 3.86
N LEU A 11 -2.63 -29.17 2.97
CA LEU A 11 -2.62 -30.64 2.97
C LEU A 11 -1.21 -31.20 2.80
N LEU A 12 -0.42 -30.65 1.89
CA LEU A 12 0.98 -31.06 1.68
C LEU A 12 1.85 -30.73 2.90
N ALA A 13 1.62 -29.59 3.56
CA ALA A 13 2.32 -29.22 4.79
C ALA A 13 1.96 -30.15 5.94
N LEU A 14 0.68 -30.53 6.09
CA LEU A 14 0.24 -31.52 7.08
C LEU A 14 0.85 -32.89 6.81
N LEU A 15 0.87 -33.34 5.56
CA LEU A 15 1.48 -34.61 5.17
C LEU A 15 2.99 -34.64 5.50
N HIS A 16 3.70 -33.54 5.21
CA HIS A 16 5.10 -33.38 5.58
C HIS A 16 5.32 -33.47 7.10
N GLY A 17 4.50 -32.81 7.88
CA GLY A 17 4.58 -32.82 9.34
C GLY A 17 4.28 -34.21 9.93
N VAL A 18 3.19 -34.83 9.49
CA VAL A 18 2.81 -36.19 9.94
C VAL A 18 3.89 -37.20 9.60
N ALA A 19 4.42 -37.19 8.36
CA ALA A 19 5.49 -38.09 7.98
C ALA A 19 6.73 -37.91 8.88
N GLY A 20 7.08 -36.66 9.22
CA GLY A 20 8.20 -36.36 10.12
C GLY A 20 8.04 -36.93 11.54
N ILE A 21 6.86 -36.76 12.12
CA ILE A 21 6.57 -37.31 13.47
C ILE A 21 6.45 -38.82 13.45
N THR A 22 5.81 -39.39 12.42
CA THR A 22 5.71 -40.85 12.28
C THR A 22 7.09 -41.52 12.16
N ILE A 23 8.04 -40.89 11.44
CA ILE A 23 9.42 -41.36 11.40
C ILE A 23 10.02 -41.37 12.80
N LEU A 24 9.82 -40.30 13.58
CA LEU A 24 10.36 -40.20 14.95
C LEU A 24 9.79 -41.30 15.86
N VAL A 25 8.46 -41.49 15.83
CA VAL A 25 7.79 -42.51 16.62
C VAL A 25 8.27 -43.91 16.29
N ILE A 26 8.26 -44.26 14.98
CA ILE A 26 8.68 -45.60 14.53
C ILE A 26 10.17 -45.82 14.79
N SER A 27 11.04 -44.82 14.57
CA SER A 27 12.47 -44.93 14.84
C SER A 27 12.76 -45.13 16.33
N SER A 28 12.08 -44.39 17.21
CA SER A 28 12.22 -44.54 18.66
C SER A 28 11.77 -45.90 19.13
N TRP A 29 10.62 -46.36 18.66
CA TRP A 29 10.13 -47.71 18.96
C TRP A 29 11.07 -48.80 18.40
N PHE A 30 11.58 -48.62 17.16
CA PHE A 30 12.49 -49.58 16.52
C PHE A 30 13.80 -49.72 17.25
N ILE A 31 14.39 -48.63 17.75
CA ILE A 31 15.58 -48.62 18.56
C ILE A 31 15.35 -49.42 19.86
N ALA A 32 14.21 -49.15 20.55
CA ALA A 32 13.89 -49.84 21.81
C ALA A 32 13.66 -51.35 21.60
N ILE A 33 12.84 -51.73 20.59
CA ILE A 33 12.55 -53.12 20.32
C ILE A 33 13.80 -53.89 19.88
N SER A 34 14.74 -53.23 19.16
CA SER A 34 15.97 -53.86 18.70
C SER A 34 16.88 -54.26 19.86
N ALA A 35 16.79 -53.58 21.02
CA ALA A 35 17.57 -53.92 22.22
C ALA A 35 17.08 -55.19 22.94
N ILE A 36 15.78 -55.54 22.81
CA ILE A 36 15.13 -56.65 23.50
C ILE A 36 14.46 -57.65 22.55
N ALA A 37 14.76 -57.55 21.27
CA ALA A 37 14.10 -58.31 20.23
C ALA A 37 14.26 -59.82 20.38
N PRO A 38 13.20 -60.61 20.24
CA PRO A 38 13.26 -62.06 20.28
C PRO A 38 13.97 -62.62 19.01
N VAL A 39 14.42 -63.87 19.13
CA VAL A 39 15.03 -64.60 17.97
C VAL A 39 13.97 -64.68 16.85
N GLY A 40 14.33 -64.17 15.66
CA GLY A 40 13.43 -64.14 14.49
C GLY A 40 12.70 -62.83 14.24
N PHE A 41 12.96 -61.76 14.99
CA PHE A 41 12.41 -60.44 14.71
C PHE A 41 12.84 -59.88 13.34
N ASN A 42 11.87 -59.43 12.56
CA ASN A 42 12.11 -58.90 11.21
C ASN A 42 12.52 -57.42 11.27
N TYR A 43 13.82 -57.12 11.21
CA TYR A 43 14.35 -55.75 11.17
C TYR A 43 14.14 -55.00 9.85
N VAL A 44 13.83 -55.75 8.75
CA VAL A 44 13.72 -55.17 7.40
C VAL A 44 12.46 -54.34 7.28
N ILE A 45 11.34 -54.79 7.79
CA ILE A 45 10.05 -54.11 7.64
C ILE A 45 10.09 -52.68 8.26
N PRO A 46 10.46 -52.48 9.56
CA PRO A 46 10.55 -51.13 10.11
C PRO A 46 11.54 -50.24 9.37
N ALA A 47 12.69 -50.79 8.96
CA ALA A 47 13.70 -50.04 8.21
C ALA A 47 13.18 -49.55 6.85
N VAL A 48 12.45 -50.39 6.11
CA VAL A 48 11.83 -50.01 4.83
C VAL A 48 10.75 -48.94 5.03
N VAL A 49 9.91 -49.07 6.07
CA VAL A 49 8.86 -48.09 6.39
C VAL A 49 9.49 -46.73 6.73
N ILE A 50 10.56 -46.69 7.55
CA ILE A 50 11.26 -45.44 7.88
C ILE A 50 11.81 -44.77 6.61
N ARG A 51 12.43 -45.55 5.69
CA ARG A 51 12.94 -45.02 4.41
C ARG A 51 11.84 -44.49 3.52
N ALA A 52 10.72 -45.20 3.40
CA ALA A 52 9.55 -44.76 2.62
C ALA A 52 8.96 -43.46 3.18
N LEU A 53 8.82 -43.36 4.50
CA LEU A 53 8.35 -42.14 5.16
C LEU A 53 9.33 -40.98 5.00
N ALA A 54 10.66 -41.24 5.00
CA ALA A 54 11.66 -40.20 4.75
C ALA A 54 11.54 -39.64 3.34
N LEU A 55 11.36 -40.49 2.33
CA LEU A 55 11.10 -40.05 0.95
C LEU A 55 9.80 -39.27 0.85
N LEU A 56 8.72 -39.74 1.49
CA LEU A 56 7.43 -39.05 1.53
C LEU A 56 7.56 -37.66 2.18
N ARG A 57 8.31 -37.55 3.29
CA ARG A 57 8.59 -36.28 3.98
C ARG A 57 9.29 -35.30 3.05
N ILE A 58 10.35 -35.74 2.35
CA ILE A 58 11.10 -34.90 1.43
C ILE A 58 10.20 -34.46 0.26
N ALA A 59 9.53 -35.39 -0.40
CA ALA A 59 8.68 -35.12 -1.55
C ALA A 59 7.53 -34.15 -1.20
N SER A 60 6.82 -34.41 -0.08
CA SER A 60 5.75 -33.52 0.38
C SER A 60 6.23 -32.14 0.80
N GLY A 61 7.43 -32.04 1.39
CA GLY A 61 8.05 -30.76 1.73
C GLY A 61 8.35 -29.91 0.51
N TYR A 62 9.02 -30.48 -0.51
CA TYR A 62 9.28 -29.78 -1.77
C TYR A 62 7.99 -29.42 -2.52
N ALA A 63 7.04 -30.35 -2.60
CA ALA A 63 5.75 -30.09 -3.22
C ALA A 63 4.98 -28.96 -2.53
N SER A 64 4.97 -28.94 -1.19
CA SER A 64 4.35 -27.86 -0.39
C SER A 64 5.01 -26.50 -0.65
N MET A 65 6.35 -26.47 -0.73
CA MET A 65 7.10 -25.25 -1.02
C MET A 65 6.81 -24.74 -2.43
N TRP A 66 6.85 -25.62 -3.43
CA TRP A 66 6.62 -25.26 -4.84
C TRP A 66 5.20 -24.78 -5.10
N VAL A 67 4.19 -25.53 -4.65
CA VAL A 67 2.77 -25.15 -4.77
C VAL A 67 2.50 -23.86 -3.99
N GLY A 68 3.06 -23.75 -2.78
CA GLY A 68 2.91 -22.57 -1.92
C GLY A 68 3.48 -21.30 -2.55
N HIS A 69 4.67 -21.36 -3.17
CA HIS A 69 5.28 -20.23 -3.84
C HIS A 69 4.48 -19.78 -5.07
N ASN A 70 4.03 -20.71 -5.91
CA ASN A 70 3.19 -20.38 -7.06
C ASN A 70 1.87 -19.73 -6.63
N ASP A 71 1.22 -20.27 -5.60
CA ASP A 71 -0.02 -19.69 -5.05
C ASP A 71 0.24 -18.29 -4.45
N LEU A 72 1.37 -18.09 -3.78
CA LEU A 72 1.78 -16.79 -3.22
C LEU A 72 1.91 -15.73 -4.32
N LEU A 73 2.66 -16.02 -5.39
CA LEU A 73 2.87 -15.09 -6.50
C LEU A 73 1.56 -14.70 -7.19
N ALA A 74 0.70 -15.70 -7.47
CA ALA A 74 -0.62 -15.45 -8.04
C ALA A 74 -1.50 -14.58 -7.13
N ARG A 75 -1.42 -14.78 -5.81
CA ARG A 75 -2.16 -13.97 -4.83
C ARG A 75 -1.62 -12.56 -4.72
N ILE A 76 -0.29 -12.36 -4.74
CA ILE A 76 0.32 -11.02 -4.73
C ILE A 76 -0.20 -10.23 -5.94
N ALA A 77 -0.14 -10.80 -7.14
CA ALA A 77 -0.64 -10.18 -8.35
C ALA A 77 -2.14 -9.82 -8.24
N GLY A 78 -2.96 -10.76 -7.78
CA GLY A 78 -4.40 -10.55 -7.63
C GLY A 78 -4.78 -9.54 -6.53
N VAL A 79 -4.01 -9.43 -5.44
CA VAL A 79 -4.22 -8.43 -4.38
C VAL A 79 -3.80 -7.06 -4.88
N ARG A 80 -2.62 -6.94 -5.52
CA ARG A 80 -2.16 -5.68 -6.12
C ARG A 80 -3.14 -5.12 -7.12
N LEU A 81 -3.60 -5.94 -8.07
CA LEU A 81 -4.58 -5.53 -9.07
C LEU A 81 -5.87 -5.00 -8.43
N ARG A 82 -6.36 -5.63 -7.37
CA ARG A 82 -7.55 -5.15 -6.65
C ARG A 82 -7.32 -3.82 -5.95
N VAL A 83 -6.16 -3.64 -5.32
CA VAL A 83 -5.81 -2.36 -4.67
C VAL A 83 -5.65 -1.27 -5.73
N PHE A 84 -5.03 -1.55 -6.88
CA PHE A 84 -4.96 -0.61 -8.00
C PHE A 84 -6.35 -0.18 -8.48
N ARG A 85 -7.26 -1.12 -8.73
CA ARG A 85 -8.64 -0.79 -9.14
C ARG A 85 -9.40 0.02 -8.10
N GLN A 86 -9.12 -0.18 -6.81
CA GLN A 86 -9.70 0.65 -5.75
C GLN A 86 -9.11 2.06 -5.74
N LEU A 87 -7.82 2.21 -6.07
CA LEU A 87 -7.14 3.50 -6.13
C LEU A 87 -7.52 4.29 -7.37
N GLU A 88 -7.74 3.63 -8.50
CA GLU A 88 -8.17 4.23 -9.76
C GLU A 88 -9.43 5.09 -9.60
N ASN A 89 -10.40 4.60 -8.81
CA ASN A 89 -11.65 5.27 -8.54
C ASN A 89 -11.64 6.10 -7.25
N SER A 90 -10.46 6.52 -6.77
CA SER A 90 -10.35 7.20 -5.48
C SER A 90 -9.31 8.30 -5.46
N LYS A 91 -9.59 9.32 -4.66
CA LYS A 91 -8.66 10.42 -4.42
C LYS A 91 -7.50 9.96 -3.54
N ILE A 92 -6.29 9.97 -4.09
CA ILE A 92 -5.06 9.64 -3.36
C ILE A 92 -4.59 10.88 -2.61
N THR A 93 -4.76 10.88 -1.29
CA THR A 93 -4.33 11.98 -0.40
C THR A 93 -2.89 11.82 0.08
N ASP A 94 -2.42 10.58 0.25
CA ASP A 94 -1.07 10.26 0.72
C ASP A 94 -0.39 9.29 -0.26
N LYS A 95 0.42 9.85 -1.17
CA LYS A 95 1.16 9.08 -2.20
C LYS A 95 2.15 8.09 -1.58
N ALA A 96 2.86 8.51 -0.52
CA ALA A 96 3.87 7.67 0.15
C ALA A 96 3.23 6.45 0.83
N PHE A 97 2.13 6.65 1.55
CA PHE A 97 1.38 5.57 2.18
C PHE A 97 0.76 4.62 1.14
N THR A 98 0.28 5.16 0.02
CA THR A 98 -0.30 4.34 -1.06
C THR A 98 0.75 3.44 -1.71
N THR A 99 1.94 3.96 -1.97
CA THR A 99 3.07 3.17 -2.52
C THR A 99 3.49 2.07 -1.55
N GLU A 100 3.58 2.38 -0.24
CA GLU A 100 3.86 1.38 0.79
C GLU A 100 2.79 0.29 0.85
N ALA A 101 1.52 0.70 0.79
CA ALA A 101 0.39 -0.23 0.83
C ALA A 101 0.45 -1.23 -0.33
N LEU A 102 0.82 -0.75 -1.53
CA LEU A 102 0.99 -1.58 -2.73
C LEU A 102 2.22 -2.50 -2.65
N ALA A 103 3.32 -2.03 -2.06
CA ALA A 103 4.55 -2.82 -1.99
C ALA A 103 4.50 -3.86 -0.86
N GLN A 104 4.37 -3.42 0.38
CA GLN A 104 4.56 -4.26 1.58
C GLN A 104 3.26 -4.88 2.09
N HIS A 105 2.19 -4.09 2.24
CA HIS A 105 0.96 -4.61 2.84
C HIS A 105 0.22 -5.62 1.95
N THR A 106 0.37 -5.52 0.62
CA THR A 106 -0.19 -6.52 -0.31
C THR A 106 0.53 -7.85 -0.20
N GLU A 107 1.85 -7.86 -0.04
CA GLU A 107 2.66 -9.07 0.13
C GLU A 107 2.32 -9.79 1.44
N GLU A 108 2.26 -9.05 2.57
CA GLU A 108 1.88 -9.62 3.87
C GLU A 108 0.44 -10.16 3.88
N LEU A 109 -0.47 -9.55 3.10
CA LEU A 109 -1.83 -10.05 2.94
C LEU A 109 -1.86 -11.35 2.14
N ALA A 110 -1.06 -11.44 1.08
CA ALA A 110 -1.00 -12.60 0.20
C ALA A 110 -0.33 -13.81 0.88
N SER A 111 0.73 -13.58 1.65
CA SER A 111 1.55 -14.63 2.30
C SER A 111 0.88 -15.34 3.47
N ARG A 112 -0.31 -14.92 3.92
CA ARG A 112 -0.97 -15.42 5.14
C ARG A 112 -1.01 -16.94 5.27
N TRP A 113 -1.23 -17.69 4.17
CA TRP A 113 -1.34 -19.15 4.20
C TRP A 113 -0.01 -19.82 4.52
N ILE A 114 1.07 -19.37 3.91
CA ILE A 114 2.41 -19.91 4.09
C ILE A 114 3.05 -19.39 5.38
N ALA A 115 2.85 -18.10 5.68
CA ALA A 115 3.57 -17.43 6.75
C ALA A 115 3.09 -17.83 8.15
N TRP A 116 1.79 -18.08 8.35
CA TRP A 116 1.29 -18.38 9.69
C TRP A 116 0.15 -19.42 9.75
N ILE A 117 -0.74 -19.52 8.73
CA ILE A 117 -1.86 -20.48 8.79
C ILE A 117 -1.33 -21.91 8.72
N ALA A 118 -0.57 -22.25 7.71
CA ALA A 118 -0.09 -23.62 7.52
C ALA A 118 0.85 -24.09 8.67
N PRO A 119 1.85 -23.30 9.13
CA PRO A 119 2.69 -23.73 10.25
C PRO A 119 1.91 -23.91 11.56
N LEU A 120 1.04 -22.97 11.93
CA LEU A 120 0.26 -23.08 13.16
C LEU A 120 -0.72 -24.25 13.11
N SER A 121 -1.43 -24.41 11.99
CA SER A 121 -2.36 -25.53 11.81
C SER A 121 -1.64 -26.88 11.85
N ASN A 122 -0.46 -26.97 11.21
CA ASN A 122 0.34 -28.19 11.19
C ASN A 122 0.79 -28.60 12.61
N ILE A 123 1.35 -27.65 13.36
CA ILE A 123 1.83 -27.92 14.72
C ILE A 123 0.68 -28.29 15.65
N THR A 124 -0.43 -27.55 15.60
CA THR A 124 -1.62 -27.85 16.40
C THR A 124 -2.17 -29.24 16.06
N PHE A 125 -2.27 -29.56 14.77
CA PHE A 125 -2.73 -30.86 14.29
C PHE A 125 -1.83 -31.99 14.80
N ILE A 126 -0.50 -31.83 14.71
CA ILE A 126 0.48 -32.81 15.18
C ILE A 126 0.34 -33.04 16.68
N PHE A 127 0.33 -31.99 17.50
CA PHE A 127 0.19 -32.12 18.94
C PHE A 127 -1.13 -32.79 19.32
N THR A 128 -2.25 -32.39 18.72
CA THR A 128 -3.54 -32.98 18.98
C THR A 128 -3.56 -34.49 18.66
N ASN A 129 -3.03 -34.85 17.48
CA ASN A 129 -2.98 -36.28 17.10
C ASN A 129 -2.05 -37.08 18.00
N LEU A 130 -0.88 -36.54 18.37
CA LEU A 130 0.03 -37.19 19.29
C LEU A 130 -0.65 -37.43 20.65
N CYS A 131 -1.35 -36.45 21.22
CA CYS A 131 -2.06 -36.61 22.46
C CYS A 131 -3.18 -37.68 22.34
N VAL A 132 -3.96 -37.66 21.25
CA VAL A 132 -5.01 -38.66 21.00
C VAL A 132 -4.44 -40.06 20.89
N VAL A 133 -3.38 -40.23 20.10
CA VAL A 133 -2.71 -41.54 19.92
C VAL A 133 -2.09 -42.02 21.24
N ALA A 134 -1.42 -41.11 21.99
CA ALA A 134 -0.82 -41.47 23.27
C ALA A 134 -1.86 -41.93 24.33
N VAL A 135 -3.01 -41.28 24.35
CA VAL A 135 -4.16 -41.68 25.21
C VAL A 135 -4.76 -43.00 24.73
N TRP A 136 -4.96 -43.17 23.40
CA TRP A 136 -5.60 -44.38 22.84
C TRP A 136 -4.77 -45.66 23.08
N PHE A 137 -3.41 -45.53 23.00
CA PHE A 137 -2.51 -46.65 23.21
C PHE A 137 -1.95 -46.73 24.64
N ASP A 138 -2.48 -45.93 25.56
CA ASP A 138 -2.05 -45.86 26.97
C ASP A 138 -0.54 -45.79 27.14
N LEU A 139 0.09 -44.92 26.35
CA LEU A 139 1.55 -44.80 26.33
C LEU A 139 2.07 -44.23 27.66
N PRO A 140 3.14 -44.81 28.24
CA PRO A 140 3.74 -44.26 29.44
C PRO A 140 4.26 -42.83 29.21
N GLY A 141 3.94 -41.92 30.13
CA GLY A 141 4.33 -40.51 30.03
C GLY A 141 3.36 -39.60 29.24
N THR A 142 2.19 -40.08 28.85
CA THR A 142 1.13 -39.32 28.16
C THR A 142 0.76 -38.02 28.87
N SER A 143 0.71 -38.00 30.21
CA SER A 143 0.44 -36.81 31.02
C SER A 143 1.47 -35.68 30.78
N PHE A 144 2.72 -36.02 30.58
CA PHE A 144 3.80 -35.04 30.28
C PHE A 144 3.66 -34.48 28.87
N LEU A 145 3.20 -35.27 27.90
CA LEU A 145 2.92 -34.79 26.54
C LEU A 145 1.76 -33.79 26.55
N ILE A 146 0.69 -34.07 27.28
CA ILE A 146 -0.45 -33.18 27.43
C ILE A 146 -0.04 -31.89 28.15
N THR A 147 0.75 -31.96 29.22
CA THR A 147 1.25 -30.77 29.91
C THR A 147 2.14 -29.93 29.03
N LEU A 148 3.02 -30.53 28.24
CA LEU A 148 3.85 -29.78 27.29
C LEU A 148 3.03 -29.09 26.21
N PHE A 149 1.96 -29.75 25.72
CA PHE A 149 1.02 -29.14 24.78
C PHE A 149 0.28 -27.95 25.41
N ALA A 150 -0.16 -28.07 26.67
CA ALA A 150 -0.76 -26.94 27.39
C ALA A 150 0.21 -25.77 27.57
N ILE A 151 1.46 -26.04 27.96
CA ILE A 151 2.53 -25.02 28.06
C ILE A 151 2.75 -24.34 26.71
N TRP A 152 2.79 -25.12 25.62
CA TRP A 152 2.93 -24.56 24.26
C TRP A 152 1.76 -23.65 23.90
N LEU A 153 0.51 -24.04 24.17
CA LEU A 153 -0.66 -23.19 23.92
C LEU A 153 -0.59 -21.88 24.69
N VAL A 154 -0.22 -21.92 25.97
CA VAL A 154 -0.01 -20.71 26.78
C VAL A 154 1.08 -19.83 26.19
N ALA A 155 2.22 -20.42 25.83
CA ALA A 155 3.34 -19.70 25.20
C ALA A 155 2.94 -19.03 23.87
N VAL A 156 2.13 -19.71 23.05
CA VAL A 156 1.56 -19.18 21.79
C VAL A 156 0.67 -17.95 22.07
N VAL A 157 -0.21 -18.03 23.07
CA VAL A 157 -1.09 -16.91 23.44
C VAL A 157 -0.28 -15.71 23.98
N VAL A 158 0.63 -15.95 24.92
CA VAL A 158 1.49 -14.90 25.50
C VAL A 158 2.33 -14.22 24.42
N GLN A 159 2.94 -15.01 23.55
CA GLN A 159 3.68 -14.48 22.41
C GLN A 159 2.79 -13.68 21.48
N GLY A 160 1.57 -14.15 21.20
CA GLY A 160 0.60 -13.49 20.33
C GLY A 160 0.21 -12.11 20.84
N LEU A 161 -0.11 -11.99 22.12
CA LEU A 161 -0.44 -10.70 22.75
C LEU A 161 0.74 -9.72 22.67
N GLY A 162 1.94 -10.20 22.97
CA GLY A 162 3.14 -9.39 22.88
C GLY A 162 3.50 -8.99 21.46
N ALA A 163 3.40 -9.90 20.50
CA ALA A 163 3.70 -9.63 19.10
C ALA A 163 2.75 -8.57 18.50
N LEU A 164 1.48 -8.59 18.87
CA LEU A 164 0.50 -7.57 18.43
C LEU A 164 0.88 -6.16 18.89
N ASN A 165 1.36 -6.01 20.12
CA ASN A 165 1.77 -4.71 20.67
C ASN A 165 3.06 -4.20 20.00
N ILE A 166 4.05 -5.10 19.81
CA ILE A 166 5.30 -4.74 19.12
C ILE A 166 5.01 -4.41 17.66
N ALA A 167 4.19 -5.18 16.95
CA ALA A 167 3.83 -4.91 15.56
C ALA A 167 3.18 -3.53 15.38
N LYS A 168 2.37 -3.06 16.35
CA LYS A 168 1.82 -1.70 16.33
C LYS A 168 2.91 -0.64 16.44
N ARG A 169 3.90 -0.86 17.33
CA ARG A 169 5.03 0.07 17.50
C ARG A 169 5.90 0.11 16.24
N VAL A 170 6.26 -1.04 15.70
CA VAL A 170 7.03 -1.15 14.44
C VAL A 170 6.34 -0.41 13.29
N THR A 171 5.02 -0.56 13.14
CA THR A 171 4.27 0.15 12.10
C THR A 171 4.29 1.67 12.30
N LYS A 172 4.21 2.14 13.56
CA LYS A 172 4.27 3.58 13.89
C LYS A 172 5.66 4.16 13.58
N GLU A 173 6.72 3.48 14.03
CA GLU A 173 8.11 3.91 13.80
C GLU A 173 8.48 3.89 12.31
N ASN A 174 8.08 2.85 11.58
CA ASN A 174 8.26 2.78 10.13
C ASN A 174 7.60 3.96 9.41
N LYS A 175 6.38 4.33 9.81
CA LYS A 175 5.70 5.50 9.23
C LYS A 175 6.46 6.80 9.51
N ALA A 176 6.89 7.01 10.75
CA ALA A 176 7.67 8.20 11.14
C ALA A 176 9.00 8.26 10.38
N PHE A 177 9.74 7.16 10.33
CA PHE A 177 11.00 7.06 9.59
C PHE A 177 10.85 7.39 8.10
N ARG A 178 9.81 6.88 7.45
CA ARG A 178 9.55 7.15 6.02
C ARG A 178 9.18 8.59 5.76
N GLN A 179 8.37 9.17 6.63
CA GLN A 179 8.02 10.58 6.52
C GLN A 179 9.26 11.46 6.65
N GLN A 180 10.09 11.22 7.67
CA GLN A 180 11.38 11.91 7.83
C GLN A 180 12.31 11.68 6.65
N SER A 181 12.36 10.46 6.09
CA SER A 181 13.18 10.15 4.92
C SER A 181 12.69 10.87 3.67
N ALA A 182 11.37 10.95 3.46
CA ALA A 182 10.80 11.69 2.34
C ALA A 182 11.09 13.19 2.47
N ASP A 183 10.91 13.77 3.66
CA ASP A 183 11.21 15.18 3.94
C ASP A 183 12.70 15.48 3.73
N PHE A 184 13.59 14.59 4.21
CA PHE A 184 15.03 14.71 3.99
C PHE A 184 15.41 14.64 2.50
N LEU A 185 14.83 13.72 1.73
CA LEU A 185 15.08 13.60 0.29
C LEU A 185 14.53 14.79 -0.50
N ASN A 186 13.38 15.33 -0.10
CA ASN A 186 12.83 16.55 -0.70
C ASN A 186 13.75 17.77 -0.53
N CYS A 187 14.53 17.80 0.55
CA CYS A 187 15.53 18.83 0.82
C CYS A 187 16.88 18.59 0.11
N SER A 188 17.00 17.59 -0.77
CA SER A 188 18.28 17.21 -1.39
C SER A 188 19.01 18.35 -2.11
N ALA A 189 18.28 19.29 -2.71
CA ALA A 189 18.83 20.45 -3.39
C ALA A 189 19.65 21.39 -2.47
N ILE A 190 19.37 21.38 -1.16
CA ILE A 190 20.02 22.26 -0.17
C ILE A 190 20.98 21.51 0.77
N TRP A 191 21.25 20.21 0.56
CA TRP A 191 22.16 19.44 1.42
C TRP A 191 23.58 20.01 1.47
N HIS A 192 24.05 20.65 0.39
CA HIS A 192 25.36 21.28 0.37
C HIS A 192 25.47 22.43 1.37
N LEU A 193 24.38 23.15 1.66
CA LEU A 193 24.34 24.21 2.68
C LEU A 193 24.53 23.64 4.09
N ASN A 194 24.10 22.40 4.32
CA ASN A 194 24.21 21.74 5.61
C ASN A 194 25.64 21.33 5.96
N LYS A 195 26.46 20.98 4.96
CA LYS A 195 27.89 20.69 5.18
C LYS A 195 28.64 21.92 5.70
N ALA A 196 28.29 23.10 5.23
CA ALA A 196 28.86 24.35 5.71
C ALA A 196 28.43 24.68 7.14
N MET A 197 27.18 24.32 7.53
CA MET A 197 26.64 24.58 8.89
C MET A 197 27.11 23.59 9.95
N ASN A 198 27.53 22.38 9.58
CA ASN A 198 28.05 21.39 10.54
C ASN A 198 29.36 21.81 11.22
N ASN A 199 30.06 22.81 10.66
CA ASN A 199 31.28 23.37 11.22
C ASN A 199 31.03 24.55 12.19
N MET A 200 29.76 24.95 12.39
CA MET A 200 29.39 26.01 13.34
C MET A 200 29.02 25.44 14.70
N PRO A 201 29.32 26.15 15.82
CA PRO A 201 28.92 25.72 17.18
C PRO A 201 27.41 25.50 17.26
N LYS A 202 27.02 24.38 17.88
CA LYS A 202 25.61 24.05 18.12
C LYS A 202 25.05 25.01 19.18
N GLU A 203 24.39 26.05 18.78
CA GLU A 203 23.54 26.83 19.68
C GLU A 203 22.24 26.09 19.97
N GLU A 204 21.87 25.98 21.23
CA GLU A 204 20.59 25.45 21.70
C GLU A 204 19.44 26.24 21.05
N GLY A 205 18.60 25.55 20.27
CA GLY A 205 17.41 26.15 19.64
C GLY A 205 17.36 26.08 18.10
N ARG A 206 18.43 25.70 17.42
CA ARG A 206 18.36 25.47 15.97
C ARG A 206 17.71 24.13 15.68
N HIS A 207 16.51 24.15 15.14
CA HIS A 207 15.93 23.00 14.46
C HIS A 207 16.85 22.59 13.30
N VAL A 208 17.73 21.63 13.59
CA VAL A 208 18.58 21.02 12.56
C VAL A 208 17.65 20.21 11.64
N ILE A 209 17.29 20.82 10.52
CA ILE A 209 16.55 20.14 9.42
C ILE A 209 17.31 18.87 8.92
N ASN A 210 18.41 18.45 9.57
CA ASN A 210 19.51 17.84 8.84
C ASN A 210 20.25 16.68 9.48
N SER A 211 19.68 15.99 10.42
CA SER A 211 20.15 14.64 10.69
C SER A 211 19.48 13.68 9.72
N ALA A 212 20.28 12.94 8.95
CA ALA A 212 19.77 11.83 8.16
C ALA A 212 18.84 10.97 9.03
N PRO A 213 17.64 10.61 8.57
CA PRO A 213 16.69 9.87 9.38
C PRO A 213 17.33 8.57 9.86
N SER A 214 17.36 8.37 11.17
CA SER A 214 17.96 7.19 11.76
C SER A 214 16.99 6.01 11.72
N ALA A 215 17.36 4.93 11.03
CA ALA A 215 16.62 3.68 11.07
C ALA A 215 16.80 2.90 12.39
N HIS A 216 17.56 3.45 13.35
CA HIS A 216 17.94 2.74 14.57
C HIS A 216 16.74 2.32 15.43
N SER A 217 15.75 3.20 15.60
CA SER A 217 14.51 2.89 16.34
C SER A 217 13.70 1.78 15.67
N VAL A 218 13.62 1.82 14.34
CA VAL A 218 12.93 0.79 13.54
C VAL A 218 13.65 -0.56 13.68
N TRP A 219 14.96 -0.54 13.53
CA TRP A 219 15.79 -1.74 13.69
C TRP A 219 15.69 -2.33 15.10
N GLN A 220 15.76 -1.50 16.15
CA GLN A 220 15.58 -1.94 17.53
C GLN A 220 14.22 -2.61 17.76
N GLN A 221 13.14 -2.05 17.21
CA GLN A 221 11.82 -2.65 17.37
C GLN A 221 11.68 -3.98 16.60
N GLN A 222 12.31 -4.09 15.43
CA GLN A 222 12.31 -5.33 14.65
C GLN A 222 13.14 -6.43 15.31
N THR A 223 14.33 -6.10 15.85
CA THR A 223 15.15 -7.05 16.62
C THR A 223 14.46 -7.46 17.90
N ALA A 224 13.87 -6.53 18.66
CA ALA A 224 13.09 -6.85 19.85
C ALA A 224 11.94 -7.84 19.59
N GLN A 225 11.33 -7.78 18.40
CA GLN A 225 10.28 -8.71 18.00
C GLN A 225 10.84 -10.13 17.75
N LYS A 226 11.99 -10.23 17.08
CA LYS A 226 12.68 -11.51 16.84
C LYS A 226 13.21 -12.10 18.16
N ASP A 227 13.84 -11.28 18.98
CA ASP A 227 14.42 -11.70 20.27
C ASP A 227 13.34 -12.19 21.23
N LYS A 228 12.16 -11.58 21.19
CA LYS A 228 11.04 -12.06 22.00
C LYS A 228 10.58 -13.45 21.57
N ALA A 229 10.41 -13.68 20.27
CA ALA A 229 10.03 -14.99 19.75
C ALA A 229 11.08 -16.06 20.12
N GLN A 230 12.38 -15.70 20.01
CA GLN A 230 13.48 -16.58 20.34
C GLN A 230 13.56 -16.88 21.84
N ARG A 231 13.35 -15.89 22.71
CA ARG A 231 13.29 -16.09 24.16
C ARG A 231 12.15 -17.03 24.56
N VAL A 232 10.96 -16.86 23.97
CA VAL A 232 9.83 -17.78 24.25
C VAL A 232 10.17 -19.19 23.77
N ASN A 233 10.85 -19.33 22.63
CA ASN A 233 11.31 -20.63 22.16
C ASN A 233 12.32 -21.28 23.13
N TRP A 234 13.28 -20.52 23.68
CA TRP A 234 14.23 -21.04 24.68
C TRP A 234 13.53 -21.49 25.98
N TRP A 235 12.54 -20.71 26.46
CA TRP A 235 11.75 -21.13 27.59
C TRP A 235 10.98 -22.42 27.31
N PHE A 236 10.44 -22.58 26.11
CA PHE A 236 9.77 -23.79 25.70
C PHE A 236 10.74 -24.98 25.58
N GLN A 237 11.95 -24.77 25.07
CA GLN A 237 13.01 -25.79 25.06
C GLN A 237 13.38 -26.23 26.49
N GLY A 238 13.54 -25.28 27.40
CA GLY A 238 13.81 -25.58 28.81
C GLY A 238 12.67 -26.39 29.44
N ALA A 239 11.43 -26.05 29.18
CA ALA A 239 10.26 -26.80 29.66
C ALA A 239 10.23 -28.22 29.09
N ALA A 240 10.47 -28.37 27.77
CA ALA A 240 10.51 -29.68 27.13
C ALA A 240 11.64 -30.56 27.71
N PHE A 241 12.84 -30.01 27.88
CA PHE A 241 13.95 -30.72 28.50
C PHE A 241 13.65 -31.14 29.95
N SER A 242 13.06 -30.23 30.74
CA SER A 242 12.65 -30.53 32.12
C SER A 242 11.62 -31.67 32.18
N THR A 243 10.66 -31.70 31.25
CA THR A 243 9.67 -32.78 31.17
C THR A 243 10.34 -34.13 30.82
N VAL A 244 11.34 -34.13 29.91
CA VAL A 244 12.11 -35.34 29.60
C VAL A 244 12.85 -35.85 30.84
N VAL A 245 13.52 -34.97 31.58
CA VAL A 245 14.23 -35.35 32.82
C VAL A 245 13.26 -35.94 33.86
N LEU A 246 12.10 -35.31 34.03
CA LEU A 246 11.05 -35.82 34.95
C LEU A 246 10.52 -37.20 34.55
N VAL A 247 10.30 -37.42 33.25
CA VAL A 247 9.88 -38.74 32.74
C VAL A 247 10.96 -39.79 33.00
N MET A 248 12.21 -39.45 32.68
CA MET A 248 13.36 -40.38 32.86
C MET A 248 13.73 -40.63 34.31
N SER A 249 13.45 -39.71 35.24
CA SER A 249 13.73 -39.88 36.68
C SER A 249 12.77 -40.85 37.37
N GLY A 250 11.69 -41.28 36.71
CA GLY A 250 10.72 -42.21 37.26
C GLY A 250 9.91 -41.67 38.45
N VAL A 251 9.98 -40.34 38.72
CA VAL A 251 9.30 -39.74 39.91
C VAL A 251 7.80 -40.00 39.95
N PHE A 252 7.16 -40.22 38.78
CA PHE A 252 5.71 -40.41 38.66
C PHE A 252 5.29 -41.83 38.17
N SER A 253 6.25 -42.76 38.04
CA SER A 253 5.97 -44.13 37.58
C SER A 253 6.86 -45.10 38.39
N SER A 254 6.28 -46.24 38.79
CA SER A 254 7.10 -47.29 39.42
C SER A 254 8.17 -47.78 38.42
N PRO A 255 9.44 -47.85 38.80
CA PRO A 255 10.51 -48.27 37.90
C PRO A 255 10.31 -49.65 37.27
N SER A 256 9.52 -50.50 37.90
CA SER A 256 9.30 -51.88 37.47
C SER A 256 8.40 -52.02 36.23
N GLU A 257 7.48 -51.08 35.95
CA GLU A 257 6.56 -51.15 34.82
C GLU A 257 7.14 -50.54 33.54
N MET A 258 8.06 -49.57 33.65
CA MET A 258 8.62 -48.86 32.53
C MET A 258 9.75 -49.59 31.81
N SER A 259 10.49 -50.45 32.50
CA SER A 259 11.75 -51.01 32.04
C SER A 259 11.64 -52.06 30.92
N TYR A 260 10.47 -52.60 30.66
CA TYR A 260 10.32 -53.69 29.69
C TYR A 260 9.43 -53.38 28.49
N MET A 261 8.86 -52.19 28.40
CA MET A 261 8.01 -51.81 27.23
C MET A 261 8.83 -51.05 26.17
N PRO A 262 8.91 -51.55 24.91
CA PRO A 262 9.58 -50.82 23.81
C PRO A 262 9.00 -49.45 23.54
N THR A 263 7.73 -49.22 23.93
CA THR A 263 7.01 -47.97 23.78
C THR A 263 7.42 -46.89 24.79
N ALA A 264 8.12 -47.26 25.88
CA ALA A 264 8.47 -46.32 26.95
C ALA A 264 9.41 -45.19 26.49
N ILE A 265 10.25 -45.42 25.46
CA ILE A 265 11.17 -44.41 24.90
C ILE A 265 10.49 -43.43 23.92
N VAL A 266 9.29 -43.77 23.43
CA VAL A 266 8.63 -42.97 22.36
C VAL A 266 8.29 -41.57 22.86
N VAL A 267 7.64 -41.45 24.03
CA VAL A 267 7.23 -40.15 24.58
C VAL A 267 8.43 -39.27 24.93
N PRO A 268 9.47 -39.76 25.66
CA PRO A 268 10.70 -38.96 25.86
C PRO A 268 11.34 -38.44 24.57
N MET A 269 11.40 -39.23 23.51
CA MET A 269 11.95 -38.82 22.22
C MET A 269 11.08 -37.78 21.52
N ILE A 270 9.74 -37.88 21.60
CA ILE A 270 8.85 -36.85 21.10
C ILE A 270 9.02 -35.55 21.89
N LEU A 271 9.10 -35.60 23.21
CA LEU A 271 9.31 -34.43 24.07
C LEU A 271 10.65 -33.74 23.77
N LEU A 272 11.71 -34.52 23.56
CA LEU A 272 13.03 -33.98 23.20
C LEU A 272 13.04 -33.29 21.84
N ALA A 273 12.32 -33.82 20.87
CA ALA A 273 12.23 -33.25 19.52
C ALA A 273 11.18 -32.13 19.40
N ALA A 274 10.26 -31.98 20.36
CA ALA A 274 9.18 -31.00 20.29
C ALA A 274 9.63 -29.56 20.05
N PRO A 275 10.71 -29.03 20.65
CA PRO A 275 11.17 -27.67 20.39
C PRO A 275 11.51 -27.39 18.94
N ASP A 276 12.07 -28.34 18.21
CA ASP A 276 12.51 -28.17 16.83
C ASP A 276 11.33 -27.92 15.87
N TRP A 277 10.26 -28.69 16.00
CA TRP A 277 9.11 -28.56 15.11
C TRP A 277 8.03 -27.62 15.66
N ALA A 278 7.87 -27.50 16.98
CA ALA A 278 6.89 -26.62 17.60
C ALA A 278 7.36 -25.17 17.72
N GLY A 279 8.69 -24.95 17.78
CA GLY A 279 9.30 -23.62 17.88
C GLY A 279 8.99 -22.70 16.68
N ALA A 280 8.78 -23.28 15.51
CA ALA A 280 8.40 -22.53 14.31
C ALA A 280 7.06 -21.75 14.48
N ALA A 281 6.18 -22.18 15.39
CA ALA A 281 4.95 -21.47 15.72
C ALA A 281 5.21 -20.06 16.24
N PHE A 282 6.23 -19.85 17.05
CA PHE A 282 6.51 -18.55 17.65
C PHE A 282 6.90 -17.49 16.60
N HIS A 283 7.58 -17.90 15.54
CA HIS A 283 7.83 -17.02 14.39
C HIS A 283 6.57 -16.77 13.57
N SER A 284 5.74 -17.78 13.40
CA SER A 284 4.48 -17.66 12.64
C SER A 284 3.49 -16.70 13.31
N ILE A 285 3.49 -16.61 14.64
CA ILE A 285 2.69 -15.66 15.40
C ILE A 285 3.12 -14.21 15.15
N THR A 286 4.43 -13.95 15.00
CA THR A 286 4.89 -12.62 14.63
C THR A 286 4.40 -12.22 13.25
N LYS A 287 4.38 -13.16 12.31
CA LYS A 287 3.80 -12.95 10.96
C LYS A 287 2.28 -12.73 11.01
N PHE A 288 1.55 -13.43 11.88
CA PHE A 288 0.14 -13.15 12.12
C PHE A 288 -0.09 -11.72 12.64
N ALA A 289 0.73 -11.25 13.58
CA ALA A 289 0.63 -9.90 14.12
C ALA A 289 0.90 -8.82 13.05
N GLN A 290 1.91 -9.02 12.19
CA GLN A 290 2.20 -8.17 11.03
C GLN A 290 1.02 -8.17 10.04
N HIS A 291 0.50 -9.34 9.67
CA HIS A 291 -0.67 -9.48 8.80
C HIS A 291 -1.88 -8.69 9.33
N LYS A 292 -2.17 -8.76 10.65
CA LYS A 292 -3.28 -8.01 11.26
C LYS A 292 -3.10 -6.49 11.15
N GLN A 293 -1.86 -5.99 11.24
CA GLN A 293 -1.57 -4.56 11.04
C GLN A 293 -1.73 -4.16 9.57
N SER A 294 -1.26 -4.98 8.63
CA SER A 294 -1.39 -4.72 7.19
C SER A 294 -2.85 -4.72 6.73
N VAL A 295 -3.69 -5.62 7.26
CA VAL A 295 -5.15 -5.58 7.04
C VAL A 295 -5.76 -4.27 7.54
N LYS A 296 -5.33 -3.77 8.72
CA LYS A 296 -5.81 -2.48 9.25
C LYS A 296 -5.33 -1.30 8.40
N ALA A 297 -4.08 -1.33 7.94
CA ALA A 297 -3.51 -0.31 7.08
C ALA A 297 -4.27 -0.23 5.74
N LEU A 298 -4.51 -1.37 5.08
CA LEU A 298 -5.29 -1.42 3.85
C LEU A 298 -6.76 -1.00 4.02
N LYS A 299 -7.37 -1.28 5.17
CA LYS A 299 -8.72 -0.77 5.48
C LYS A 299 -8.74 0.74 5.72
N LYS A 300 -7.63 1.33 6.16
CA LYS A 300 -7.47 2.78 6.33
C LYS A 300 -7.19 3.52 5.02
N LEU A 301 -6.81 2.82 3.95
CA LEU A 301 -6.95 3.34 2.60
C LEU A 301 -8.44 3.58 2.35
N LYS A 302 -9.00 4.59 3.06
CA LYS A 302 -10.32 5.11 2.75
C LYS A 302 -10.19 5.80 1.41
N THR A 303 -10.49 5.05 0.41
CA THR A 303 -10.80 5.57 -0.89
C THR A 303 -12.13 6.28 -0.75
N THR A 304 -12.12 7.59 -0.64
CA THR A 304 -13.34 8.33 -0.95
C THR A 304 -13.58 8.10 -2.44
N PRO A 305 -14.64 7.37 -2.82
CA PRO A 305 -14.90 7.18 -4.23
C PRO A 305 -15.04 8.56 -4.87
N ILE A 306 -14.33 8.79 -5.95
CA ILE A 306 -14.54 9.97 -6.76
C ILE A 306 -15.93 9.77 -7.38
N GLN A 307 -16.85 10.64 -7.05
CA GLN A 307 -18.12 10.67 -7.73
C GLN A 307 -17.84 11.21 -9.13
N VAL A 308 -18.06 10.39 -10.14
CA VAL A 308 -17.92 10.76 -11.55
C VAL A 308 -19.29 11.14 -12.04
N ILE A 309 -19.40 12.32 -12.63
CA ILE A 309 -20.63 12.85 -13.22
C ILE A 309 -20.42 12.77 -14.73
N GLU A 310 -21.22 11.95 -15.38
CA GLU A 310 -21.16 11.73 -16.82
C GLU A 310 -22.03 12.76 -17.57
N ASN A 311 -21.51 13.21 -18.72
CA ASN A 311 -22.26 13.98 -19.75
C ASN A 311 -22.97 15.23 -19.25
N THR A 312 -22.28 16.11 -18.53
CA THR A 312 -22.82 17.45 -18.26
C THR A 312 -22.50 18.36 -19.43
N GLU A 313 -23.46 18.54 -20.32
CA GLU A 313 -23.38 19.53 -21.40
C GLU A 313 -23.65 20.93 -20.84
N LEU A 314 -22.84 21.90 -21.22
CA LEU A 314 -23.00 23.31 -20.90
C LEU A 314 -23.56 24.01 -22.17
N GLN A 315 -24.88 24.23 -22.22
CA GLN A 315 -25.53 24.84 -23.36
C GLN A 315 -25.76 26.36 -23.19
N HIS A 316 -26.07 26.81 -21.98
CA HIS A 316 -26.41 28.20 -21.72
C HIS A 316 -25.50 28.86 -20.69
N SER A 317 -25.43 28.34 -19.47
CA SER A 317 -24.67 28.98 -18.40
C SER A 317 -24.23 28.04 -17.29
N LEU A 318 -23.09 28.38 -16.67
CA LEU A 318 -22.63 27.83 -15.40
C LEU A 318 -22.84 28.88 -14.31
N THR A 319 -23.62 28.57 -13.28
CA THR A 319 -23.89 29.46 -12.16
C THR A 319 -23.34 28.88 -10.86
N LEU A 320 -22.66 29.72 -10.11
CA LEU A 320 -22.14 29.42 -8.78
C LEU A 320 -22.84 30.29 -7.74
N PHE A 321 -23.31 29.70 -6.62
CA PHE A 321 -23.90 30.40 -5.48
C PHE A 321 -23.14 30.08 -4.21
N ASP A 322 -22.57 31.10 -3.56
CA ASP A 322 -21.79 31.00 -2.33
C ASP A 322 -20.77 29.84 -2.39
N PHE A 323 -20.13 29.72 -3.54
CA PHE A 323 -19.29 28.60 -3.89
C PHE A 323 -17.84 28.82 -3.44
N ALA A 324 -17.27 27.85 -2.73
CA ALA A 324 -15.86 27.85 -2.33
C ALA A 324 -15.32 26.43 -2.15
N ALA A 325 -14.01 26.27 -2.16
CA ALA A 325 -13.37 25.00 -1.82
C ALA A 325 -13.56 24.68 -0.33
N LYS A 326 -14.07 23.48 -0.05
CA LYS A 326 -14.32 22.99 1.31
C LYS A 326 -13.00 22.87 2.10
N ASN A 327 -13.06 23.20 3.39
CA ASN A 327 -11.92 23.15 4.32
C ASN A 327 -10.76 24.10 3.98
N ARG A 328 -11.01 25.13 3.18
CA ARG A 328 -10.10 26.25 2.92
C ARG A 328 -10.78 27.55 3.29
N ARG A 329 -10.03 28.49 3.86
CA ARG A 329 -10.52 29.85 4.13
C ARG A 329 -10.43 30.67 2.85
N LEU A 330 -11.44 30.61 2.02
CA LEU A 330 -11.51 31.27 0.73
C LEU A 330 -12.78 32.12 0.64
N PRO A 331 -12.78 33.20 -0.17
CA PRO A 331 -13.99 33.97 -0.40
C PRO A 331 -15.07 33.10 -1.05
N LEU A 332 -16.32 33.37 -0.69
CA LEU A 332 -17.47 32.77 -1.34
C LEU A 332 -17.69 33.48 -2.69
N VAL A 333 -17.90 32.69 -3.73
CA VAL A 333 -18.07 33.18 -5.09
C VAL A 333 -19.51 32.94 -5.54
N SER A 334 -20.20 34.01 -5.94
CA SER A 334 -21.50 33.96 -6.61
C SER A 334 -21.36 34.64 -7.96
N ALA A 335 -21.41 33.85 -9.04
CA ALA A 335 -21.19 34.33 -10.39
C ALA A 335 -21.87 33.42 -11.43
N THR A 336 -22.28 34.00 -12.56
CA THR A 336 -22.78 33.26 -13.71
C THR A 336 -21.86 33.45 -14.90
N PHE A 337 -21.48 32.34 -15.52
CA PHE A 337 -20.60 32.29 -16.68
C PHE A 337 -21.39 31.83 -17.94
N PRO A 338 -21.10 32.39 -19.12
CA PRO A 338 -21.72 31.96 -20.37
C PRO A 338 -21.25 30.55 -20.77
N SER A 339 -21.90 29.96 -21.77
CA SER A 339 -21.52 28.63 -22.30
C SER A 339 -20.25 28.65 -23.17
N SER A 340 -19.84 29.82 -23.64
CA SER A 340 -18.65 30.00 -24.48
C SER A 340 -17.94 31.32 -24.16
N GLY A 341 -16.68 31.42 -24.56
CA GLY A 341 -15.83 32.58 -24.30
C GLY A 341 -14.76 32.33 -23.22
N ILE A 342 -13.97 33.35 -22.97
CA ILE A 342 -12.87 33.30 -21.97
C ILE A 342 -13.25 34.16 -20.77
N VAL A 343 -13.28 33.56 -19.59
CA VAL A 343 -13.43 34.28 -18.33
C VAL A 343 -12.10 34.27 -17.59
N SER A 344 -11.57 35.45 -17.32
CA SER A 344 -10.34 35.63 -16.55
C SER A 344 -10.66 35.66 -15.06
N ILE A 345 -9.96 34.85 -14.25
CA ILE A 345 -10.02 34.87 -12.79
C ILE A 345 -8.76 35.53 -12.29
N SER A 346 -8.91 36.79 -11.81
CA SER A 346 -7.81 37.63 -11.32
C SER A 346 -7.86 37.79 -9.80
N GLY A 347 -6.70 38.06 -9.21
CA GLY A 347 -6.57 38.31 -7.77
C GLY A 347 -5.14 38.10 -7.29
N PRO A 348 -4.81 38.51 -6.06
CA PRO A 348 -3.47 38.37 -5.51
C PRO A 348 -3.04 36.92 -5.38
N SER A 349 -1.71 36.68 -5.19
CA SER A 349 -1.20 35.33 -4.95
C SER A 349 -1.78 34.79 -3.62
N GLY A 350 -2.23 33.53 -3.62
CA GLY A 350 -2.79 32.92 -2.42
C GLY A 350 -4.29 33.15 -2.19
N CYS A 351 -4.97 34.04 -2.95
CA CYS A 351 -6.43 34.29 -2.79
C CYS A 351 -7.32 33.10 -3.15
N GLY A 352 -6.77 32.03 -3.73
CA GLY A 352 -7.49 30.77 -3.95
C GLY A 352 -7.95 30.49 -5.37
N LYS A 353 -7.43 31.16 -6.41
CA LYS A 353 -7.75 30.95 -7.83
C LYS A 353 -7.67 29.48 -8.24
N SER A 354 -6.54 28.84 -8.02
CA SER A 354 -6.34 27.41 -8.32
C SER A 354 -7.31 26.52 -7.54
N SER A 355 -7.61 26.87 -6.28
CA SER A 355 -8.57 26.11 -5.46
C SER A 355 -9.99 26.23 -5.97
N LEU A 356 -10.37 27.40 -6.47
CA LEU A 356 -11.66 27.63 -7.10
C LEU A 356 -11.79 26.78 -8.38
N LEU A 357 -10.79 26.86 -9.29
CA LEU A 357 -10.78 26.03 -10.49
C LEU A 357 -10.86 24.53 -10.19
N GLN A 358 -10.07 24.07 -9.22
CA GLN A 358 -10.09 22.65 -8.80
C GLN A 358 -11.44 22.22 -8.21
N SER A 359 -12.14 23.11 -7.51
CA SER A 359 -13.46 22.82 -6.95
C SER A 359 -14.54 22.83 -8.03
N ILE A 360 -14.47 23.75 -8.98
CA ILE A 360 -15.37 23.76 -10.16
C ILE A 360 -15.19 22.45 -10.96
N ALA A 361 -13.93 22.02 -11.19
CA ALA A 361 -13.61 20.76 -11.86
C ALA A 361 -14.00 19.50 -11.07
N GLY A 362 -14.38 19.64 -9.78
CA GLY A 362 -14.67 18.52 -8.89
C GLY A 362 -13.43 17.77 -8.35
N VAL A 363 -12.22 18.30 -8.59
CA VAL A 363 -10.97 17.76 -8.03
C VAL A 363 -10.90 18.01 -6.52
N LEU A 364 -11.34 19.17 -6.04
CA LEU A 364 -11.52 19.48 -4.62
C LEU A 364 -13.02 19.48 -4.28
N PRO A 365 -13.38 19.01 -3.06
CA PRO A 365 -14.75 19.13 -2.59
C PRO A 365 -15.10 20.62 -2.40
N SER A 366 -16.35 20.96 -2.68
CA SER A 366 -16.88 22.33 -2.59
C SER A 366 -17.91 22.50 -1.49
N THR A 367 -18.20 23.76 -1.20
CA THR A 367 -19.38 24.23 -0.46
C THR A 367 -20.14 25.20 -1.34
N GLY A 368 -21.40 25.41 -1.07
CA GLY A 368 -22.28 26.22 -1.95
C GLY A 368 -22.92 25.37 -3.05
N ILE A 369 -23.49 26.04 -4.04
CA ILE A 369 -24.26 25.41 -5.11
C ILE A 369 -23.58 25.69 -6.44
N LYS A 370 -23.49 24.65 -7.28
CA LYS A 370 -23.03 24.70 -8.66
C LYS A 370 -24.17 24.24 -9.56
N GLU A 371 -24.60 25.08 -10.49
CA GLU A 371 -25.67 24.78 -11.43
C GLU A 371 -25.16 24.92 -12.87
N VAL A 372 -25.55 23.98 -13.70
CA VAL A 372 -25.35 24.03 -15.16
C VAL A 372 -26.74 24.07 -15.80
N ASP A 373 -27.01 25.14 -16.57
CA ASP A 373 -28.30 25.38 -17.23
C ASP A 373 -29.50 25.28 -16.27
N GLY A 374 -29.33 25.78 -15.02
CA GLY A 374 -30.33 25.76 -13.96
C GLY A 374 -30.47 24.41 -13.23
N MET A 375 -29.66 23.41 -13.57
CA MET A 375 -29.66 22.12 -12.89
C MET A 375 -28.52 22.03 -11.87
N HIS A 376 -28.85 21.66 -10.65
CA HIS A 376 -27.85 21.47 -9.61
C HIS A 376 -26.94 20.28 -9.93
N ILE A 377 -25.61 20.54 -9.89
CA ILE A 377 -24.58 19.53 -10.10
C ILE A 377 -23.92 19.21 -8.75
N PRO A 378 -23.96 17.95 -8.29
CA PRO A 378 -23.31 17.54 -7.05
C PRO A 378 -21.77 17.62 -7.13
N ASP A 379 -21.09 17.51 -5.97
CA ASP A 379 -19.64 17.40 -5.93
C ASP A 379 -19.16 16.14 -6.65
N GLY A 380 -18.27 16.27 -7.62
CA GLY A 380 -17.71 15.16 -8.36
C GLY A 380 -16.93 15.62 -9.59
N LEU A 381 -16.12 14.71 -10.15
CA LEU A 381 -15.42 14.93 -11.41
C LEU A 381 -16.41 14.88 -12.59
N ILE A 382 -16.42 15.93 -13.38
CA ILE A 382 -17.24 15.99 -14.58
C ILE A 382 -16.41 15.52 -15.77
N THR A 383 -16.87 14.47 -16.46
CA THR A 383 -16.07 13.73 -17.45
C THR A 383 -15.69 14.54 -18.69
N ASN A 384 -16.47 15.53 -19.05
CA ASN A 384 -16.25 16.39 -20.21
C ASN A 384 -15.68 17.78 -19.88
N TRP A 385 -15.25 18.02 -18.63
CA TRP A 385 -14.50 19.20 -18.22
C TRP A 385 -13.06 18.84 -18.00
N ARG A 386 -12.11 19.73 -18.35
CA ARG A 386 -10.67 19.49 -18.18
C ARG A 386 -10.03 20.61 -17.37
N TYR A 387 -9.31 20.18 -16.35
CA TYR A 387 -8.48 21.06 -15.55
C TYR A 387 -7.01 20.90 -15.95
N VAL A 388 -6.40 21.99 -16.39
CA VAL A 388 -4.97 22.08 -16.69
C VAL A 388 -4.26 22.70 -15.50
N GLU A 389 -3.46 21.89 -14.81
CA GLU A 389 -2.75 22.28 -13.59
C GLU A 389 -1.61 23.26 -13.88
N GLN A 390 -1.25 24.09 -12.88
CA GLN A 390 -0.08 24.99 -12.96
C GLN A 390 1.21 24.21 -13.19
N GLU A 391 1.39 23.04 -12.54
CA GLU A 391 2.50 22.12 -12.76
C GLU A 391 2.01 20.79 -13.33
N PRO A 392 1.78 20.71 -14.63
CA PRO A 392 1.16 19.54 -15.23
C PRO A 392 2.09 18.33 -15.27
N ILE A 393 1.50 17.15 -15.11
CA ILE A 393 2.21 15.88 -15.15
C ILE A 393 2.49 15.48 -16.60
N VAL A 394 3.76 15.12 -16.87
CA VAL A 394 4.19 14.47 -18.10
C VAL A 394 4.38 12.98 -17.82
N LEU A 395 3.69 12.14 -18.58
CA LEU A 395 3.84 10.69 -18.51
C LEU A 395 5.15 10.28 -19.16
N SER A 396 5.85 9.32 -18.56
CA SER A 396 7.03 8.72 -19.19
C SER A 396 6.57 7.81 -20.33
N GLY A 397 6.66 8.32 -21.56
CA GLY A 397 6.11 7.67 -22.75
C GLY A 397 6.33 8.50 -24.02
N SER A 398 5.73 8.08 -25.13
CA SER A 398 5.74 8.84 -26.38
C SER A 398 4.95 10.14 -26.26
N VAL A 399 5.24 11.11 -27.12
CA VAL A 399 4.46 12.35 -27.23
C VAL A 399 2.99 12.01 -27.54
N SER A 400 2.72 11.08 -28.46
CA SER A 400 1.37 10.62 -28.78
C SER A 400 0.62 10.07 -27.55
N SER A 401 1.29 9.23 -26.72
CA SER A 401 0.68 8.72 -25.50
C SER A 401 0.45 9.78 -24.42
N ASN A 402 1.18 10.89 -24.48
CA ASN A 402 0.95 12.04 -23.61
C ASN A 402 -0.22 12.89 -24.10
N LEU A 403 -0.47 12.96 -25.40
CA LEU A 403 -1.60 13.72 -25.99
C LEU A 403 -2.92 12.94 -25.89
N ASP A 404 -2.87 11.62 -26.06
CA ASP A 404 -4.00 10.71 -25.91
C ASP A 404 -3.74 9.61 -24.86
N PRO A 405 -3.71 9.96 -23.58
CA PRO A 405 -3.44 8.97 -22.50
C PRO A 405 -4.62 7.99 -22.30
N ALA A 406 -5.80 8.32 -22.78
CA ALA A 406 -6.99 7.48 -22.66
C ALA A 406 -7.15 6.50 -23.85
N GLY A 407 -6.38 6.68 -24.93
CA GLY A 407 -6.48 5.86 -26.13
C GLY A 407 -7.80 6.11 -26.90
N MET A 408 -8.24 7.35 -26.98
CA MET A 408 -9.48 7.71 -27.68
C MET A 408 -9.36 7.63 -29.21
N GLY A 409 -8.13 7.39 -29.72
CA GLY A 409 -7.90 7.27 -31.15
C GLY A 409 -7.83 8.61 -31.88
N ILE A 410 -7.30 9.63 -31.23
CA ILE A 410 -7.12 10.98 -31.82
C ILE A 410 -6.22 10.88 -33.06
N PRO A 411 -6.63 11.48 -34.21
CA PRO A 411 -5.82 11.46 -35.44
C PRO A 411 -4.42 12.07 -35.22
N LEU A 412 -3.40 11.45 -35.81
CA LEU A 412 -2.01 11.92 -35.68
C LEU A 412 -1.80 13.30 -36.31
N ASP A 413 -2.57 13.62 -37.36
CA ASP A 413 -2.51 14.92 -38.02
C ASP A 413 -3.03 16.03 -37.10
N ASP A 414 -4.11 15.79 -36.36
CA ASP A 414 -4.64 16.74 -35.39
C ASP A 414 -3.66 17.02 -34.26
N MET A 415 -3.00 15.93 -33.76
CA MET A 415 -1.92 16.07 -32.77
C MET A 415 -0.77 16.92 -33.29
N THR A 416 -0.29 16.63 -34.50
CA THR A 416 0.83 17.33 -35.11
C THR A 416 0.50 18.81 -35.37
N ASN A 417 -0.68 19.09 -35.93
CA ASN A 417 -1.16 20.44 -36.21
C ASN A 417 -1.30 21.28 -34.94
N LEU A 418 -1.86 20.71 -33.87
CA LEU A 418 -2.01 21.44 -32.60
C LEU A 418 -0.66 21.69 -31.93
N LEU A 419 0.28 20.74 -31.98
CA LEU A 419 1.64 20.96 -31.48
C LEU A 419 2.34 22.11 -32.22
N ALA A 420 2.22 22.19 -33.53
CA ALA A 420 2.76 23.28 -34.32
C ALA A 420 2.13 24.64 -33.95
N GLN A 421 0.81 24.70 -33.80
CA GLN A 421 0.09 25.91 -33.35
C GLN A 421 0.54 26.39 -31.97
N LEU A 422 0.90 25.47 -31.08
CA LEU A 422 1.41 25.79 -29.74
C LEU A 422 2.93 25.99 -29.68
N GLY A 423 3.65 25.97 -30.83
CA GLY A 423 5.12 26.12 -30.87
C GLY A 423 5.84 24.96 -30.20
N LEU A 424 5.37 23.74 -30.40
CA LEU A 424 5.93 22.50 -29.86
C LEU A 424 6.47 21.58 -30.96
N GLU A 425 6.86 22.13 -32.12
CA GLU A 425 7.42 21.38 -33.25
C GLU A 425 8.67 20.57 -32.85
N ALA A 426 9.40 21.03 -31.85
CA ALA A 426 10.55 20.32 -31.29
C ALA A 426 10.20 18.98 -30.60
N LEU A 427 8.91 18.68 -30.40
CA LEU A 427 8.43 17.40 -29.86
C LEU A 427 8.08 16.38 -30.96
N LEU A 428 8.28 16.74 -32.21
CA LEU A 428 8.12 15.79 -33.32
C LEU A 428 9.41 14.96 -33.54
N PRO A 429 9.30 13.70 -33.94
CA PRO A 429 8.07 12.97 -34.28
C PRO A 429 7.26 12.55 -33.02
N LEU A 430 5.96 12.26 -33.21
CA LEU A 430 5.04 11.88 -32.10
C LEU A 430 5.49 10.61 -31.34
N SER A 431 6.36 9.80 -31.91
CA SER A 431 6.99 8.64 -31.28
C SER A 431 8.12 9.02 -30.30
N MET A 432 8.55 10.29 -30.27
CA MET A 432 9.59 10.77 -29.36
C MET A 432 9.20 10.49 -27.91
N TRP A 433 10.13 9.89 -27.14
CA TRP A 433 9.94 9.56 -25.73
C TRP A 433 10.24 10.77 -24.83
N VAL A 434 9.29 11.13 -23.98
CA VAL A 434 9.40 12.26 -23.05
C VAL A 434 9.23 11.80 -21.60
N GLY A 435 9.59 12.63 -20.63
CA GLY A 435 9.48 12.33 -19.21
C GLY A 435 10.76 11.70 -18.63
N LYS A 436 10.65 10.93 -17.55
CA LYS A 436 11.82 10.45 -16.77
C LYS A 436 12.82 9.59 -17.56
N ALA A 437 12.36 8.86 -18.57
CA ALA A 437 13.19 7.97 -19.38
C ALA A 437 13.46 8.51 -20.79
N GLY A 438 13.09 9.76 -21.07
CA GLY A 438 13.24 10.40 -22.37
C GLY A 438 13.68 11.85 -22.27
N ARG A 439 13.32 12.65 -23.27
CA ARG A 439 13.60 14.08 -23.28
C ARG A 439 12.91 14.78 -22.10
N ALA A 440 13.68 15.51 -21.31
CA ALA A 440 13.13 16.40 -20.28
C ALA A 440 12.49 17.63 -20.95
N LEU A 441 11.27 17.97 -20.52
CA LEU A 441 10.55 19.14 -21.01
C LEU A 441 10.77 20.34 -20.09
N SER A 442 10.93 21.53 -20.67
CA SER A 442 10.89 22.79 -19.94
C SER A 442 9.53 23.02 -19.29
N GLY A 443 9.44 23.96 -18.33
CA GLY A 443 8.17 24.31 -17.68
C GLY A 443 7.11 24.76 -18.68
N GLY A 444 7.49 25.62 -19.64
CA GLY A 444 6.59 26.10 -20.69
C GLY A 444 6.18 25.01 -21.68
N GLU A 445 7.08 24.09 -22.06
CA GLU A 445 6.73 22.94 -22.92
C GLU A 445 5.74 22.01 -22.21
N ARG A 446 5.91 21.76 -20.90
CA ARG A 446 4.98 20.94 -20.10
C ARG A 446 3.57 21.54 -20.07
N LYS A 447 3.45 22.85 -19.80
CA LYS A 447 2.17 23.56 -19.77
C LYS A 447 1.46 23.49 -21.13
N ARG A 448 2.18 23.77 -22.24
CA ARG A 448 1.62 23.72 -23.59
C ARG A 448 1.23 22.31 -24.03
N LEU A 449 2.00 21.28 -23.64
CA LEU A 449 1.65 19.88 -23.90
C LEU A 449 0.38 19.47 -23.14
N ALA A 450 0.22 19.91 -21.89
CA ALA A 450 -0.99 19.65 -21.11
C ALA A 450 -2.21 20.39 -21.67
N LEU A 451 -2.02 21.62 -22.17
CA LEU A 451 -3.08 22.36 -22.86
C LEU A 451 -3.49 21.65 -24.17
N ALA A 452 -2.52 21.18 -24.96
CA ALA A 452 -2.80 20.38 -26.16
C ALA A 452 -3.62 19.12 -25.84
N ARG A 453 -3.24 18.38 -24.79
CA ARG A 453 -3.98 17.22 -24.28
C ARG A 453 -5.43 17.57 -23.92
N ALA A 454 -5.63 18.70 -23.23
CA ALA A 454 -6.96 19.13 -22.82
C ALA A 454 -7.85 19.51 -24.01
N ILE A 455 -7.30 20.20 -24.99
CA ILE A 455 -8.03 20.59 -26.22
C ILE A 455 -8.38 19.36 -27.07
N LEU A 456 -7.42 18.46 -27.29
CA LEU A 456 -7.62 17.23 -28.06
C LEU A 456 -8.62 16.27 -27.42
N SER A 457 -8.89 16.41 -26.13
CA SER A 457 -9.91 15.59 -25.46
C SER A 457 -11.36 16.05 -25.74
N HIS A 458 -11.56 17.05 -26.60
CA HIS A 458 -12.86 17.64 -26.96
C HIS A 458 -13.69 18.02 -25.72
N ALA A 459 -13.06 18.68 -24.75
CA ALA A 459 -13.71 19.08 -23.51
C ALA A 459 -14.72 20.21 -23.75
N ASN A 460 -15.92 20.13 -23.17
CA ASN A 460 -16.92 21.20 -23.27
C ASN A 460 -16.53 22.45 -22.48
N MET A 461 -15.66 22.27 -21.47
CA MET A 461 -15.13 23.36 -20.67
C MET A 461 -13.67 23.10 -20.28
N LEU A 462 -12.85 24.15 -20.39
CA LEU A 462 -11.47 24.16 -19.95
C LEU A 462 -11.29 25.05 -18.71
N LEU A 463 -10.60 24.52 -17.72
CA LEU A 463 -10.17 25.26 -16.53
C LEU A 463 -8.65 25.29 -16.54
N VAL A 464 -8.04 26.44 -16.77
CA VAL A 464 -6.59 26.56 -17.04
C VAL A 464 -5.95 27.43 -15.97
N ASP A 465 -4.94 26.86 -15.29
CA ASP A 465 -4.27 27.52 -14.19
C ASP A 465 -2.87 27.99 -14.63
N GLU A 466 -2.66 29.31 -14.62
CA GLU A 466 -1.41 30.01 -14.98
C GLU A 466 -0.79 29.56 -16.32
N PRO A 467 -1.55 29.62 -17.45
CA PRO A 467 -1.05 29.12 -18.75
C PRO A 467 0.11 29.93 -19.33
N PHE A 468 0.25 31.18 -18.96
CA PHE A 468 1.19 32.14 -19.57
C PHE A 468 2.50 32.30 -18.77
N GLU A 469 2.56 31.80 -17.55
CA GLU A 469 3.72 31.93 -16.67
C GLU A 469 4.95 31.23 -17.26
N GLY A 470 6.07 31.97 -17.36
CA GLY A 470 7.34 31.46 -17.89
C GLY A 470 7.40 31.30 -19.42
N LEU A 471 6.45 31.88 -20.16
CA LEU A 471 6.46 31.92 -21.61
C LEU A 471 6.99 33.27 -22.12
N ASP A 472 7.74 33.25 -23.23
CA ASP A 472 8.10 34.45 -24.00
C ASP A 472 6.89 35.01 -24.75
N VAL A 473 6.94 36.28 -25.14
CA VAL A 473 5.82 37.01 -25.77
C VAL A 473 5.29 36.31 -27.02
N THR A 474 6.20 35.80 -27.87
CA THR A 474 5.82 35.10 -29.11
C THR A 474 5.08 33.82 -28.85
N THR A 475 5.50 33.04 -27.87
CA THR A 475 4.84 31.81 -27.44
C THR A 475 3.52 32.11 -26.73
N GLN A 476 3.45 33.17 -25.90
CA GLN A 476 2.18 33.62 -25.31
C GLN A 476 1.15 33.95 -26.39
N HIS A 477 1.57 34.64 -27.47
CA HIS A 477 0.67 34.97 -28.58
C HIS A 477 0.07 33.70 -29.23
N LYS A 478 0.91 32.70 -29.54
CA LYS A 478 0.46 31.41 -30.08
C LYS A 478 -0.55 30.71 -29.16
N VAL A 479 -0.31 30.71 -27.84
CA VAL A 479 -1.24 30.12 -26.85
C VAL A 479 -2.57 30.91 -26.83
N CYS A 480 -2.51 32.26 -26.86
CA CYS A 480 -3.72 33.10 -26.94
C CYS A 480 -4.54 32.82 -28.17
N GLU A 481 -3.93 32.70 -29.35
CA GLU A 481 -4.63 32.37 -30.60
C GLU A 481 -5.37 31.04 -30.53
N VAL A 482 -4.72 29.99 -29.97
CA VAL A 482 -5.33 28.68 -29.80
C VAL A 482 -6.50 28.74 -28.80
N LEU A 483 -6.33 29.41 -27.67
CA LEU A 483 -7.39 29.58 -26.66
C LEU A 483 -8.58 30.39 -27.22
N ASN A 484 -8.31 31.51 -27.92
CA ASN A 484 -9.37 32.33 -28.52
C ASN A 484 -10.21 31.54 -29.55
N ARG A 485 -9.55 30.70 -30.36
CA ARG A 485 -10.22 29.83 -31.33
C ARG A 485 -11.10 28.79 -30.64
N TYR A 486 -10.57 28.15 -29.57
CA TYR A 486 -11.31 27.14 -28.82
C TYR A 486 -12.51 27.76 -28.07
N ALA A 487 -12.32 28.96 -27.54
CA ALA A 487 -13.35 29.69 -26.80
C ALA A 487 -14.56 30.13 -27.65
N ALA A 488 -14.47 30.10 -28.98
CA ALA A 488 -15.59 30.41 -29.84
C ALA A 488 -16.81 29.52 -29.59
N ASN A 489 -16.57 28.27 -29.23
CA ASN A 489 -17.61 27.27 -29.00
C ASN A 489 -17.61 26.67 -27.58
N HIS A 490 -16.63 27.01 -26.73
CA HIS A 490 -16.47 26.41 -25.42
C HIS A 490 -16.15 27.46 -24.35
N LEU A 491 -16.55 27.20 -23.12
CA LEU A 491 -16.17 28.05 -21.99
C LEU A 491 -14.74 27.72 -21.52
N ILE A 492 -13.91 28.75 -21.35
CA ILE A 492 -12.58 28.65 -20.77
C ILE A 492 -12.50 29.55 -19.54
N LEU A 493 -12.23 28.97 -18.38
CA LEU A 493 -11.90 29.71 -17.15
C LEU A 493 -10.37 29.75 -17.01
N VAL A 494 -9.78 30.93 -17.07
CA VAL A 494 -8.32 31.13 -16.98
C VAL A 494 -7.99 31.84 -15.68
N ALA A 495 -7.28 31.17 -14.77
CA ALA A 495 -6.66 31.82 -13.63
C ALA A 495 -5.28 32.29 -14.02
N SER A 496 -5.00 33.59 -13.94
CA SER A 496 -3.68 34.14 -14.24
C SER A 496 -3.41 35.41 -13.46
N HIS A 497 -2.14 35.65 -13.13
CA HIS A 497 -1.67 36.90 -12.56
C HIS A 497 -1.52 38.01 -13.61
N VAL A 498 -1.22 37.63 -14.83
CA VAL A 498 -1.05 38.54 -15.97
C VAL A 498 -1.88 37.99 -17.12
N THR A 499 -2.80 38.80 -17.63
CA THR A 499 -3.59 38.47 -18.80
C THR A 499 -2.99 39.16 -20.01
N PRO A 500 -2.46 38.40 -21.00
CA PRO A 500 -1.93 39.01 -22.23
C PRO A 500 -3.00 39.77 -22.98
N SER A 501 -2.64 40.90 -23.58
CA SER A 501 -3.57 41.73 -24.38
C SER A 501 -4.11 41.03 -25.64
N ALA A 502 -3.44 39.99 -26.11
CA ALA A 502 -3.90 39.15 -27.21
C ALA A 502 -5.01 38.14 -26.84
N LEU A 503 -5.32 37.99 -25.55
CA LEU A 503 -6.38 37.10 -25.09
C LEU A 503 -7.73 37.83 -25.10
N ASN A 504 -8.71 37.30 -25.85
CA ASN A 504 -10.06 37.87 -25.96
C ASN A 504 -10.90 37.51 -24.74
N VAL A 505 -10.73 38.25 -23.64
CA VAL A 505 -11.46 38.00 -22.39
C VAL A 505 -12.89 38.56 -22.51
N SER A 506 -13.89 37.71 -22.31
CA SER A 506 -15.31 38.09 -22.32
C SER A 506 -15.76 38.74 -21.03
N SER A 507 -15.24 38.26 -19.87
CA SER A 507 -15.51 38.81 -18.55
C SER A 507 -14.39 38.49 -17.58
N THR A 508 -14.30 39.25 -16.46
CA THR A 508 -13.28 39.06 -15.44
C THR A 508 -13.93 38.87 -14.07
N LEU A 509 -13.57 37.77 -13.39
CA LEU A 509 -13.93 37.52 -12.01
C LEU A 509 -12.76 37.95 -11.11
N LEU A 510 -12.99 38.92 -10.23
CA LEU A 510 -12.00 39.40 -9.27
C LEU A 510 -12.17 38.66 -7.95
N LEU A 511 -11.13 37.95 -7.50
CA LEU A 511 -11.09 37.35 -6.16
C LEU A 511 -10.34 38.28 -5.22
N GLU A 512 -11.06 38.82 -4.25
CA GLU A 512 -10.46 39.62 -3.17
C GLU A 512 -9.95 38.71 -2.06
N GLU A 513 -8.94 39.16 -1.28
CA GLU A 513 -8.50 38.45 -0.07
C GLU A 513 -9.65 38.38 0.93
N ALA A 514 -9.88 37.21 1.52
CA ALA A 514 -10.79 37.05 2.64
C ALA A 514 -10.26 37.88 3.85
N ARG A 515 -10.82 39.08 4.08
CA ARG A 515 -10.50 39.87 5.28
C ARG A 515 -10.89 39.09 6.53
N MET A 516 -9.99 39.02 7.50
CA MET A 516 -10.23 38.30 8.76
C MET A 516 -11.43 38.87 9.56
N ASP A 517 -11.89 40.09 9.25
CA ASP A 517 -12.89 40.82 10.06
C ASP A 517 -14.35 40.41 9.73
N ASN A 518 -14.61 39.61 8.70
CA ASN A 518 -15.96 39.30 8.25
C ASN A 518 -16.48 37.90 8.63
N LEU A 519 -15.94 37.32 9.69
CA LEU A 519 -16.41 36.02 10.22
C LEU A 519 -17.78 36.09 10.93
N CYS A 520 -18.34 37.30 11.11
CA CYS A 520 -19.60 37.53 11.84
C CYS A 520 -20.74 38.09 10.98
N ALA A 521 -20.52 38.39 9.68
CA ALA A 521 -21.59 38.96 8.85
C ALA A 521 -21.55 38.31 7.45
N GLY A 522 -22.46 37.38 7.22
CA GLY A 522 -22.71 36.81 5.90
C GLY A 522 -23.33 37.83 4.97
N GLN A 523 -22.53 38.62 4.28
CA GLN A 523 -22.96 39.42 3.12
C GLN A 523 -21.73 39.95 2.37
N HIS A 524 -21.33 39.33 1.27
CA HIS A 524 -20.54 40.01 0.25
C HIS A 524 -21.02 39.61 -1.13
N ALA A 525 -21.77 40.47 -1.73
CA ALA A 525 -22.06 40.45 -3.16
C ALA A 525 -20.81 40.94 -3.91
N ILE A 526 -20.25 40.12 -4.79
CA ILE A 526 -19.23 40.55 -5.74
C ILE A 526 -19.97 41.20 -6.90
N ARG A 527 -19.72 42.49 -7.13
CA ARG A 527 -20.25 43.21 -8.30
C ARG A 527 -19.47 42.79 -9.53
N LEU A 528 -20.16 42.29 -10.51
CA LEU A 528 -19.67 42.19 -11.88
C LEU A 528 -19.83 43.58 -12.52
N PRO A 529 -18.86 44.08 -13.32
CA PRO A 529 -18.99 45.30 -14.09
C PRO A 529 -20.02 45.18 -15.20
#